data_db9b4779cd869774fb8358458b0a4f34
#
_entry.id   db9b4779cd869774fb8358458b0a4f34
#
_cell.length_a   1.000
_cell.length_b   1.000
_cell.length_c   1.000
_cell.angle_alpha   90.00
_cell.angle_beta   90.00
_cell.angle_gamma   90.00
#
_symmetry.space_group_name_H-M   'P 1'
#
loop_
_entity.id
_entity.type
_entity.pdbx_description
1 polymer ?
#
loop_
_entity_poly.entity_id
_entity_poly.type
_entity_poly.pdbx_seq_one_letter_code
_entity_poly.pdbx_strand_id
1 'polypeptide(L)'
;EGERVTTRSNVVTAVGSDVFFIQTPDARADGDRWTSDGVLVRVGGPPGVVVGDLVDVSGTVRESYEQTEISDDPVVTLISSGHQLPTRELFDATTPASTQPRPETELERFEGMRVRVENGIISAPSDRYGEACATSGNARLFREPGILYPGLPNLAVWDGNPEGFEIDPQGLGGGGRALASGATFQAEGVLAYAYGAYQLWTTNLESGGESTPFRSVRSRGGGEITIGTQNLWRLGVPGGDVPQSIRFEKLSRQIRVVLGAPEVLAVQEVADLETLRDLAAQIEVDDARVRYSAYLEEGNDFGDIDVGFLVKEGMDVISVDQVGADERFSWDGTFLFDRPPLVLEVLLPGIEGLAGVTVVAVHLRSLSGIDDPE
;
A
#
# COMPACT_ATOMS: atom_id res chain seq x y z
N GLU A 1 -25.14 -6.38 -14.81
CA GLU A 1 -25.50 -6.15 -13.41
C GLU A 1 -27.03 -6.15 -13.26
N GLY A 2 -27.56 -6.72 -12.15
CA GLY A 2 -29.00 -6.83 -11.89
C GLY A 2 -29.74 -7.92 -12.70
N GLU A 3 -29.07 -8.62 -13.58
CA GLU A 3 -29.65 -9.71 -14.34
C GLU A 3 -29.63 -11.02 -13.52
N ARG A 4 -30.74 -11.78 -13.57
CA ARG A 4 -30.77 -13.12 -13.00
C ARG A 4 -30.21 -14.13 -13.99
N VAL A 5 -29.15 -14.81 -13.59
CA VAL A 5 -28.42 -15.77 -14.41
C VAL A 5 -28.51 -17.18 -13.82
N THR A 6 -28.19 -18.16 -14.65
CA THR A 6 -27.95 -19.54 -14.21
C THR A 6 -26.64 -20.01 -14.81
N THR A 7 -25.65 -20.26 -13.95
CA THR A 7 -24.41 -20.93 -14.36
C THR A 7 -24.58 -22.44 -14.14
N ARG A 8 -23.95 -23.25 -14.98
CA ARG A 8 -24.17 -24.70 -14.95
C ARG A 8 -22.86 -25.46 -14.85
N SER A 9 -22.87 -26.49 -14.01
CA SER A 9 -21.79 -27.48 -13.92
C SER A 9 -20.41 -26.84 -13.66
N ASN A 10 -20.35 -25.88 -12.77
CA ASN A 10 -19.11 -25.27 -12.31
C ASN A 10 -18.60 -25.96 -11.06
N VAL A 11 -17.28 -25.99 -10.88
CA VAL A 11 -16.65 -26.63 -9.73
C VAL A 11 -16.45 -25.61 -8.61
N VAL A 12 -16.86 -26.00 -7.40
CA VAL A 12 -16.58 -25.23 -6.18
C VAL A 12 -15.08 -25.27 -5.91
N THR A 13 -14.42 -24.10 -5.88
CA THR A 13 -12.97 -23.97 -5.77
C THR A 13 -12.49 -23.51 -4.39
N ALA A 14 -13.31 -22.74 -3.68
CA ALA A 14 -13.05 -22.31 -2.30
C ALA A 14 -14.36 -22.05 -1.57
N VAL A 15 -14.34 -22.18 -0.24
CA VAL A 15 -15.51 -21.99 0.62
C VAL A 15 -15.11 -21.14 1.81
N GLY A 16 -15.80 -20.03 2.02
CA GLY A 16 -15.70 -19.13 3.17
C GLY A 16 -16.86 -19.30 4.14
N SER A 17 -17.09 -18.33 5.01
CA SER A 17 -18.13 -18.35 6.04
C SER A 17 -19.55 -18.17 5.49
N ASP A 18 -19.73 -17.33 4.49
CA ASP A 18 -21.00 -16.93 3.88
C ASP A 18 -20.92 -16.83 2.34
N VAL A 19 -19.76 -17.20 1.80
CA VAL A 19 -19.47 -17.17 0.36
C VAL A 19 -18.78 -18.46 -0.06
N PHE A 20 -18.84 -18.76 -1.35
CA PHE A 20 -17.97 -19.73 -1.99
C PHE A 20 -17.65 -19.29 -3.41
N PHE A 21 -16.61 -19.86 -3.97
CA PHE A 21 -16.19 -19.56 -5.34
C PHE A 21 -16.47 -20.77 -6.23
N ILE A 22 -16.90 -20.49 -7.44
CA ILE A 22 -17.06 -21.50 -8.49
C ILE A 22 -16.20 -21.09 -9.69
N GLN A 23 -15.69 -22.09 -10.39
CA GLN A 23 -14.92 -21.85 -11.63
C GLN A 23 -15.32 -22.88 -12.68
N THR A 24 -15.32 -22.44 -13.92
CA THR A 24 -15.57 -23.28 -15.08
C THR A 24 -14.49 -24.37 -15.18
N PRO A 25 -14.84 -25.66 -15.35
CA PRO A 25 -13.85 -26.71 -15.60
C PRO A 25 -13.03 -26.42 -16.86
N ASP A 26 -11.72 -26.75 -16.85
CA ASP A 26 -10.77 -26.45 -17.93
C ASP A 26 -11.30 -26.91 -19.33
N ALA A 27 -11.98 -28.06 -19.38
CA ALA A 27 -12.54 -28.58 -20.65
C ALA A 27 -13.69 -27.73 -21.22
N ARG A 28 -14.18 -26.77 -20.47
CA ARG A 28 -15.31 -25.90 -20.85
C ARG A 28 -14.96 -24.43 -20.85
N ALA A 29 -13.76 -24.08 -20.38
CA ALA A 29 -13.25 -22.71 -20.45
C ALA A 29 -13.29 -22.22 -21.92
N ASP A 30 -13.68 -20.97 -22.13
CA ASP A 30 -13.82 -20.40 -23.47
C ASP A 30 -12.49 -20.03 -24.11
N GLY A 31 -11.42 -19.97 -23.33
CA GLY A 31 -10.08 -19.63 -23.76
C GLY A 31 -9.87 -18.12 -24.03
N ASP A 32 -10.83 -17.29 -23.66
CA ASP A 32 -10.63 -15.85 -23.68
C ASP A 32 -9.81 -15.41 -22.48
N ARG A 33 -8.54 -15.08 -22.72
CA ARG A 33 -7.59 -14.65 -21.69
C ARG A 33 -7.98 -13.33 -20.99
N TRP A 34 -9.01 -12.64 -21.45
CA TRP A 34 -9.41 -11.34 -20.93
C TRP A 34 -10.70 -11.37 -20.10
N THR A 35 -11.30 -12.53 -19.97
CA THR A 35 -12.47 -12.77 -19.14
C THR A 35 -12.15 -13.79 -18.05
N SER A 36 -12.74 -13.62 -16.88
CA SER A 36 -12.61 -14.60 -15.81
C SER A 36 -13.51 -15.80 -16.05
N ASP A 37 -12.97 -17.01 -15.78
CA ASP A 37 -13.74 -18.25 -15.68
C ASP A 37 -14.31 -18.53 -14.28
N GLY A 38 -14.05 -17.64 -13.31
CA GLY A 38 -14.45 -17.76 -11.91
C GLY A 38 -15.50 -16.73 -11.49
N VAL A 39 -16.23 -17.01 -10.43
CA VAL A 39 -17.13 -16.03 -9.80
C VAL A 39 -17.37 -16.37 -8.33
N LEU A 40 -17.54 -15.34 -7.50
CA LEU A 40 -17.99 -15.45 -6.12
C LEU A 40 -19.49 -15.67 -6.04
N VAL A 41 -19.96 -16.57 -5.15
CA VAL A 41 -21.37 -16.78 -4.83
C VAL A 41 -21.59 -16.44 -3.35
N ARG A 42 -22.47 -15.48 -3.08
CA ARG A 42 -22.80 -15.05 -1.72
C ARG A 42 -24.14 -15.59 -1.28
N VAL A 43 -24.14 -16.46 -0.25
CA VAL A 43 -25.34 -17.14 0.23
C VAL A 43 -25.89 -16.60 1.54
N GLY A 44 -25.20 -15.64 2.16
CA GLY A 44 -25.66 -14.98 3.39
C GLY A 44 -25.62 -15.86 4.66
N GLY A 45 -24.96 -17.01 4.61
CA GLY A 45 -24.74 -17.93 5.71
C GLY A 45 -23.85 -19.08 5.27
N PRO A 46 -23.59 -20.09 6.13
CA PRO A 46 -22.68 -21.19 5.78
C PRO A 46 -23.10 -21.88 4.47
N PRO A 47 -22.21 -21.91 3.46
CA PRO A 47 -22.48 -22.60 2.21
C PRO A 47 -22.70 -24.09 2.43
N GLY A 48 -23.72 -24.65 1.82
CA GLY A 48 -24.04 -26.10 1.88
C GLY A 48 -23.22 -26.93 0.88
N VAL A 49 -22.04 -26.47 0.48
CA VAL A 49 -21.16 -27.08 -0.54
C VAL A 49 -19.75 -27.24 0.01
N VAL A 50 -18.98 -28.12 -0.64
CA VAL A 50 -17.56 -28.32 -0.35
C VAL A 50 -16.70 -28.18 -1.60
N VAL A 51 -15.42 -27.93 -1.41
CA VAL A 51 -14.45 -27.86 -2.52
C VAL A 51 -14.46 -29.16 -3.32
N GLY A 52 -14.57 -29.05 -4.65
CA GLY A 52 -14.70 -30.19 -5.57
C GLY A 52 -16.14 -30.61 -5.87
N ASP A 53 -17.14 -29.94 -5.30
CA ASP A 53 -18.53 -30.13 -5.71
C ASP A 53 -18.76 -29.50 -7.10
N LEU A 54 -19.54 -30.20 -7.93
CA LEU A 54 -20.05 -29.67 -9.21
C LEU A 54 -21.46 -29.16 -8.97
N VAL A 55 -21.67 -27.89 -9.27
CA VAL A 55 -22.93 -27.21 -8.94
C VAL A 55 -23.52 -26.43 -10.13
N ASP A 56 -24.84 -26.30 -10.13
CA ASP A 56 -25.54 -25.24 -10.86
C ASP A 56 -25.92 -24.14 -9.86
N VAL A 57 -25.72 -22.87 -10.27
CA VAL A 57 -26.05 -21.73 -9.42
C VAL A 57 -26.94 -20.77 -10.20
N SER A 58 -28.08 -20.40 -9.62
CA SER A 58 -28.99 -19.38 -10.16
C SER A 58 -29.13 -18.24 -9.18
N GLY A 59 -28.84 -17.02 -9.58
CA GLY A 59 -28.93 -15.83 -8.73
C GLY A 59 -28.83 -14.56 -9.55
N THR A 60 -28.75 -13.42 -8.90
CA THR A 60 -28.61 -12.11 -9.54
C THR A 60 -27.14 -11.73 -9.58
N VAL A 61 -26.64 -11.30 -10.74
CA VAL A 61 -25.28 -10.75 -10.86
C VAL A 61 -25.25 -9.35 -10.26
N ARG A 62 -24.33 -9.12 -9.38
CA ARG A 62 -24.07 -7.84 -8.71
C ARG A 62 -22.61 -7.47 -8.79
N GLU A 63 -22.36 -6.17 -8.90
CA GLU A 63 -21.07 -5.58 -8.56
C GLU A 63 -21.17 -5.03 -7.13
N SER A 64 -20.63 -5.76 -6.17
CA SER A 64 -20.67 -5.39 -4.76
C SER A 64 -19.32 -4.82 -4.35
N TYR A 65 -19.21 -3.50 -4.32
CA TYR A 65 -17.93 -2.81 -4.05
C TYR A 65 -16.82 -3.26 -5.02
N GLU A 66 -17.13 -3.30 -6.32
CA GLU A 66 -16.23 -3.74 -7.41
C GLU A 66 -15.87 -5.25 -7.40
N GLN A 67 -16.56 -6.07 -6.59
CA GLN A 67 -16.50 -7.53 -6.66
C GLN A 67 -17.70 -8.06 -7.44
N THR A 68 -17.47 -8.75 -8.55
CA THR A 68 -18.53 -9.46 -9.25
C THR A 68 -19.00 -10.68 -8.45
N GLU A 69 -20.27 -10.73 -8.12
CA GLU A 69 -20.84 -11.84 -7.36
C GLU A 69 -22.21 -12.28 -7.88
N ILE A 70 -22.55 -13.53 -7.63
CA ILE A 70 -23.93 -14.06 -7.74
C ILE A 70 -24.54 -14.04 -6.35
N SER A 71 -25.55 -13.19 -6.15
CA SER A 71 -26.18 -12.96 -4.84
C SER A 71 -27.70 -12.88 -4.92
N ASP A 72 -28.38 -12.26 -3.95
CA ASP A 72 -29.84 -12.14 -3.84
C ASP A 72 -30.54 -13.51 -3.80
N ASP A 73 -30.34 -14.24 -2.72
CA ASP A 73 -30.89 -15.59 -2.49
C ASP A 73 -30.56 -16.57 -3.64
N PRO A 74 -29.27 -16.85 -3.89
CA PRO A 74 -28.89 -17.76 -4.95
C PRO A 74 -29.38 -19.18 -4.64
N VAL A 75 -29.90 -19.83 -5.67
CA VAL A 75 -30.28 -21.24 -5.61
C VAL A 75 -29.10 -22.09 -6.07
N VAL A 76 -28.56 -22.89 -5.17
CA VAL A 76 -27.43 -23.78 -5.44
C VAL A 76 -27.95 -25.20 -5.56
N THR A 77 -27.67 -25.87 -6.67
CA THR A 77 -28.03 -27.26 -6.92
C THR A 77 -26.77 -28.10 -7.02
N LEU A 78 -26.53 -28.98 -6.06
CA LEU A 78 -25.44 -29.93 -6.11
C LEU A 78 -25.74 -31.01 -7.17
N ILE A 79 -24.84 -31.18 -8.12
CA ILE A 79 -24.94 -32.22 -9.16
C ILE A 79 -24.18 -33.46 -8.72
N SER A 80 -22.92 -33.32 -8.30
CA SER A 80 -22.06 -34.40 -7.84
C SER A 80 -20.84 -33.83 -7.11
N SER A 81 -20.07 -34.67 -6.43
CA SER A 81 -18.91 -34.27 -5.64
C SER A 81 -17.64 -35.00 -6.09
N GLY A 82 -16.49 -34.48 -5.63
CA GLY A 82 -15.17 -35.10 -5.88
C GLY A 82 -14.60 -34.83 -7.27
N HIS A 83 -14.97 -33.69 -7.88
CA HIS A 83 -14.44 -33.32 -9.16
C HIS A 83 -13.03 -32.75 -9.03
N GLN A 84 -12.24 -32.94 -10.10
CA GLN A 84 -10.94 -32.29 -10.24
C GLN A 84 -11.15 -30.77 -10.29
N LEU A 85 -10.34 -30.07 -9.53
CA LEU A 85 -10.37 -28.60 -9.52
C LEU A 85 -9.77 -28.08 -10.83
N PRO A 86 -10.30 -26.95 -11.37
CA PRO A 86 -9.72 -26.26 -12.51
C PRO A 86 -8.25 -25.90 -12.26
N THR A 87 -7.48 -25.80 -13.35
CA THR A 87 -6.09 -25.38 -13.28
C THR A 87 -5.95 -24.01 -12.64
N ARG A 88 -4.92 -23.83 -11.82
CA ARG A 88 -4.62 -22.54 -11.21
C ARG A 88 -3.91 -21.64 -12.21
N GLU A 89 -4.27 -20.38 -12.24
CA GLU A 89 -3.48 -19.38 -12.93
C GLU A 89 -2.17 -19.16 -12.19
N LEU A 90 -1.07 -19.18 -12.93
CA LEU A 90 0.25 -18.94 -12.36
C LEU A 90 0.56 -17.46 -12.37
N PHE A 91 0.72 -16.88 -11.19
CA PHE A 91 1.27 -15.55 -11.04
C PHE A 91 2.79 -15.65 -10.91
N ASP A 92 3.47 -14.96 -11.81
CA ASP A 92 4.94 -14.97 -11.94
C ASP A 92 5.47 -13.54 -12.19
N ALA A 93 6.70 -13.39 -12.67
CA ALA A 93 7.30 -12.08 -12.95
C ALA A 93 6.64 -11.31 -14.13
N THR A 94 5.73 -11.94 -14.85
CA THR A 94 5.07 -11.38 -16.04
C THR A 94 3.55 -11.37 -15.94
N THR A 95 3.01 -12.05 -14.95
CA THR A 95 1.58 -12.20 -14.71
C THR A 95 1.31 -12.04 -13.20
N PRO A 96 0.54 -11.06 -12.77
CA PRO A 96 -0.02 -9.94 -13.54
C PRO A 96 1.05 -9.08 -14.22
N ALA A 97 0.69 -8.43 -15.33
CA ALA A 97 1.62 -7.54 -16.03
C ALA A 97 1.86 -6.27 -15.20
N SER A 98 3.12 -5.77 -15.23
CA SER A 98 3.51 -4.53 -14.56
C SER A 98 2.99 -3.26 -15.24
N THR A 99 2.26 -3.39 -16.33
CA THR A 99 1.64 -2.27 -17.04
C THR A 99 0.21 -2.65 -17.38
N GLN A 100 -0.71 -1.70 -17.33
CA GLN A 100 -2.10 -1.92 -17.72
C GLN A 100 -2.18 -2.28 -19.20
N PRO A 101 -2.60 -3.49 -19.56
CA PRO A 101 -2.75 -3.91 -20.95
C PRO A 101 -4.01 -3.33 -21.61
N ARG A 102 -4.97 -2.86 -20.80
CA ARG A 102 -6.25 -2.29 -21.17
C ARG A 102 -6.65 -1.20 -20.16
N PRO A 103 -7.77 -0.44 -20.40
CA PRO A 103 -8.34 0.45 -19.39
C PRO A 103 -8.74 -0.28 -18.10
N GLU A 104 -9.23 -1.51 -18.21
CA GLU A 104 -9.53 -2.38 -17.08
C GLU A 104 -8.25 -2.86 -16.41
N THR A 105 -8.32 -3.11 -15.11
CA THR A 105 -7.16 -3.58 -14.36
C THR A 105 -6.72 -4.97 -14.82
N GLU A 106 -5.44 -5.22 -14.80
CA GLU A 106 -4.86 -6.53 -15.20
C GLU A 106 -5.41 -7.68 -14.36
N LEU A 107 -5.72 -7.43 -13.08
CA LEU A 107 -6.17 -8.44 -12.14
C LEU A 107 -7.64 -8.82 -12.32
N GLU A 108 -8.45 -7.95 -12.93
CA GLU A 108 -9.86 -8.18 -13.20
C GLU A 108 -10.13 -9.53 -13.90
N ARG A 109 -9.32 -9.87 -14.88
CA ARG A 109 -9.46 -11.12 -15.64
C ARG A 109 -9.21 -12.40 -14.85
N PHE A 110 -8.76 -12.28 -13.62
CA PHE A 110 -8.52 -13.41 -12.70
C PHE A 110 -9.47 -13.42 -11.50
N GLU A 111 -10.36 -12.44 -11.40
CA GLU A 111 -11.30 -12.35 -10.29
C GLU A 111 -12.16 -13.62 -10.17
N GLY A 112 -12.25 -14.18 -8.97
CA GLY A 112 -12.95 -15.43 -8.71
C GLY A 112 -12.20 -16.71 -9.11
N MET A 113 -11.06 -16.58 -9.81
CA MET A 113 -10.28 -17.74 -10.26
C MET A 113 -9.28 -18.22 -9.23
N ARG A 114 -8.89 -19.48 -9.38
CA ARG A 114 -7.80 -20.08 -8.62
C ARG A 114 -6.47 -19.56 -9.09
N VAL A 115 -5.66 -19.09 -8.15
CA VAL A 115 -4.32 -18.53 -8.40
C VAL A 115 -3.27 -19.28 -7.60
N ARG A 116 -2.07 -19.38 -8.16
CA ARG A 116 -0.86 -19.87 -7.51
C ARG A 116 0.28 -18.88 -7.71
N VAL A 117 0.94 -18.52 -6.61
CA VAL A 117 2.17 -17.73 -6.62
C VAL A 117 3.31 -18.63 -6.14
N GLU A 118 4.33 -18.84 -6.97
CA GLU A 118 5.50 -19.66 -6.62
C GLU A 118 6.64 -18.84 -6.01
N ASN A 119 6.78 -17.59 -6.44
CA ASN A 119 7.85 -16.70 -6.02
C ASN A 119 7.27 -15.30 -5.83
N GLY A 120 6.70 -15.05 -4.66
CA GLY A 120 6.17 -13.75 -4.30
C GLY A 120 7.06 -13.00 -3.32
N ILE A 121 6.91 -11.68 -3.29
CA ILE A 121 7.53 -10.78 -2.32
C ILE A 121 6.46 -9.93 -1.64
N ILE A 122 6.53 -9.86 -0.32
CA ILE A 122 5.71 -8.95 0.48
C ILE A 122 6.27 -7.54 0.34
N SER A 123 5.54 -6.65 -0.29
CA SER A 123 5.93 -5.25 -0.52
C SER A 123 5.67 -4.37 0.70
N ALA A 124 4.51 -4.53 1.35
CA ALA A 124 4.19 -3.90 2.63
C ALA A 124 3.79 -4.98 3.64
N PRO A 125 4.12 -4.80 4.95
CA PRO A 125 3.80 -5.80 5.97
C PRO A 125 2.30 -5.89 6.19
N SER A 126 1.87 -6.98 6.83
CA SER A 126 0.47 -7.10 7.25
C SER A 126 0.03 -5.89 8.06
N ASP A 127 -1.13 -5.40 7.70
CA ASP A 127 -1.85 -4.38 8.43
C ASP A 127 -2.55 -4.96 9.68
N ARG A 128 -3.44 -4.18 10.29
CA ARG A 128 -4.22 -4.60 11.47
C ARG A 128 -5.25 -5.71 11.17
N TYR A 129 -5.62 -5.89 9.92
CA TYR A 129 -6.56 -6.92 9.47
C TYR A 129 -5.84 -8.19 9.02
N GLY A 130 -4.50 -8.18 8.95
CA GLY A 130 -3.68 -9.29 8.52
C GLY A 130 -3.39 -9.31 7.03
N GLU A 131 -3.86 -8.31 6.29
CA GLU A 131 -3.68 -8.15 4.85
C GLU A 131 -2.29 -7.58 4.55
N ALA A 132 -1.61 -8.09 3.53
CA ALA A 132 -0.26 -7.68 3.18
C ALA A 132 -0.13 -7.43 1.68
N CYS A 133 0.32 -6.24 1.30
CA CYS A 133 0.56 -5.92 -0.10
C CYS A 133 1.74 -6.74 -0.65
N ALA A 134 1.56 -7.32 -1.83
CA ALA A 134 2.49 -8.27 -2.43
C ALA A 134 2.57 -8.15 -3.96
N THR A 135 3.62 -8.73 -4.51
CA THR A 135 3.77 -8.98 -5.94
C THR A 135 4.19 -10.43 -6.20
N SER A 136 3.91 -10.92 -7.39
CA SER A 136 4.54 -12.11 -7.94
C SER A 136 5.90 -11.75 -8.58
N GLY A 137 6.92 -12.59 -8.39
CA GLY A 137 8.26 -12.34 -8.89
C GLY A 137 9.19 -11.65 -7.89
N ASN A 138 10.25 -11.02 -8.38
CA ASN A 138 11.36 -10.55 -7.55
C ASN A 138 11.40 -9.04 -7.32
N ALA A 139 10.45 -8.29 -7.85
CA ALA A 139 10.38 -6.84 -7.71
C ALA A 139 9.36 -6.46 -6.64
N ARG A 140 9.78 -5.60 -5.71
CA ARG A 140 8.84 -4.95 -4.80
C ARG A 140 8.16 -3.80 -5.52
N LEU A 141 6.89 -3.58 -5.21
CA LEU A 141 6.17 -2.36 -5.60
C LEU A 141 6.96 -1.11 -5.23
N PHE A 142 6.71 -0.01 -5.90
CA PHE A 142 7.39 1.28 -5.73
C PHE A 142 8.85 1.36 -6.19
N ARG A 143 9.33 0.36 -6.95
CA ARG A 143 10.70 0.34 -7.49
C ARG A 143 10.77 0.21 -9.00
N GLU A 144 9.67 -0.09 -9.66
CA GLU A 144 9.59 -0.06 -11.11
C GLU A 144 9.67 1.38 -11.63
N PRO A 145 10.22 1.59 -12.82
CA PRO A 145 10.14 2.89 -13.47
C PRO A 145 8.67 3.18 -13.80
N GLY A 146 8.17 4.32 -13.33
CA GLY A 146 6.83 4.77 -13.67
C GLY A 146 6.66 4.97 -15.18
N ILE A 147 5.42 5.00 -15.65
CA ILE A 147 5.11 5.39 -17.04
C ILE A 147 5.24 6.89 -17.22
N LEU A 148 5.62 7.32 -18.42
CA LEU A 148 5.66 8.73 -18.76
C LEU A 148 4.25 9.31 -18.79
N TYR A 149 4.04 10.38 -18.06
CA TYR A 149 2.75 11.08 -18.05
C TYR A 149 2.54 11.79 -19.39
N PRO A 150 1.42 11.52 -20.10
CA PRO A 150 1.13 12.19 -21.36
C PRO A 150 1.06 13.71 -21.17
N GLY A 151 1.79 14.45 -21.99
CA GLY A 151 1.87 15.91 -21.93
C GLY A 151 2.93 16.48 -20.96
N LEU A 152 3.56 15.63 -20.16
CA LEU A 152 4.69 16.01 -19.29
C LEU A 152 5.89 15.10 -19.61
N PRO A 153 6.59 15.34 -20.73
CA PRO A 153 7.68 14.49 -21.18
C PRO A 153 8.80 14.45 -20.13
N ASN A 154 9.36 13.27 -19.95
CA ASN A 154 10.42 12.94 -18.99
C ASN A 154 10.03 13.00 -17.52
N LEU A 155 8.74 13.13 -17.19
CA LEU A 155 8.27 12.97 -15.83
C LEU A 155 7.76 11.53 -15.68
N ALA A 156 8.45 10.74 -14.89
CA ALA A 156 7.98 9.40 -14.52
C ALA A 156 6.76 9.53 -13.59
N VAL A 157 5.68 8.84 -13.90
CA VAL A 157 4.45 8.82 -13.10
C VAL A 157 4.22 7.39 -12.63
N TRP A 158 3.75 7.25 -11.43
CA TRP A 158 3.29 5.98 -10.91
C TRP A 158 2.06 5.51 -11.70
N ASP A 159 2.04 4.25 -12.08
CA ASP A 159 1.01 3.64 -12.94
C ASP A 159 -0.10 2.92 -12.15
N GLY A 160 -0.10 3.04 -10.82
CA GLY A 160 -1.04 2.36 -9.94
C GLY A 160 -0.60 0.94 -9.53
N ASN A 161 0.59 0.48 -9.96
CA ASN A 161 1.10 -0.88 -9.72
C ASN A 161 0.07 -1.97 -10.08
N PRO A 162 -0.29 -2.11 -11.34
CA PRO A 162 -1.35 -3.05 -11.78
C PRO A 162 -1.02 -4.53 -11.49
N GLU A 163 0.25 -4.84 -11.21
CA GLU A 163 0.73 -6.16 -10.79
C GLU A 163 0.60 -6.40 -9.28
N GLY A 164 0.23 -5.36 -8.50
CA GLY A 164 0.10 -5.44 -7.05
C GLY A 164 -1.22 -6.06 -6.61
N PHE A 165 -1.16 -6.92 -5.61
CA PHE A 165 -2.33 -7.49 -4.94
C PHE A 165 -2.04 -7.65 -3.45
N GLU A 166 -3.08 -7.91 -2.67
CA GLU A 166 -2.93 -8.21 -1.26
C GLU A 166 -2.99 -9.71 -1.00
N ILE A 167 -2.30 -10.16 0.02
CA ILE A 167 -2.45 -11.51 0.58
C ILE A 167 -3.37 -11.38 1.77
N ASP A 168 -4.51 -12.06 1.72
CA ASP A 168 -5.42 -12.20 2.86
C ASP A 168 -5.48 -13.67 3.32
N PRO A 169 -4.82 -14.02 4.44
CA PRO A 169 -4.91 -15.36 5.01
C PRO A 169 -6.25 -15.65 5.68
N GLN A 170 -7.09 -14.66 5.92
CA GLN A 170 -8.33 -14.77 6.67
C GLN A 170 -9.58 -14.75 5.79
N GLY A 171 -9.50 -14.34 4.52
CA GLY A 171 -10.64 -14.18 3.63
C GLY A 171 -11.54 -15.43 3.49
N LEU A 172 -10.96 -16.62 3.57
CA LEU A 172 -11.71 -17.90 3.63
C LEU A 172 -11.96 -18.43 5.05
N GLY A 173 -11.79 -17.58 6.09
CA GLY A 173 -11.93 -17.99 7.48
C GLY A 173 -10.70 -18.68 8.07
N GLY A 174 -9.56 -18.56 7.43
CA GLY A 174 -8.27 -19.04 7.91
C GLY A 174 -7.74 -18.27 9.12
N GLY A 175 -6.65 -18.75 9.72
CA GLY A 175 -5.96 -18.05 10.81
C GLY A 175 -5.10 -16.91 10.30
N GLY A 176 -5.16 -15.76 10.99
CA GLY A 176 -4.29 -14.63 10.68
C GLY A 176 -2.81 -14.98 10.83
N ARG A 177 -1.99 -14.50 9.91
CA ARG A 177 -0.53 -14.64 9.92
C ARG A 177 0.10 -13.30 9.62
N ALA A 178 0.99 -12.84 10.49
CA ALA A 178 1.74 -11.62 10.22
C ALA A 178 2.82 -11.89 9.15
N LEU A 179 2.79 -11.12 8.08
CA LEU A 179 3.75 -11.14 6.99
C LEU A 179 4.63 -9.90 7.07
N ALA A 180 5.93 -10.10 6.95
CA ALA A 180 6.90 -9.00 7.04
C ALA A 180 7.25 -8.47 5.66
N SER A 181 7.39 -7.16 5.52
CA SER A 181 7.87 -6.53 4.28
C SER A 181 9.22 -7.10 3.86
N GLY A 182 9.35 -7.44 2.59
CA GLY A 182 10.54 -8.06 1.99
C GLY A 182 10.66 -9.57 2.19
N ALA A 183 9.75 -10.20 2.93
CA ALA A 183 9.68 -11.65 3.01
C ALA A 183 9.25 -12.24 1.66
N THR A 184 9.78 -13.40 1.32
CA THR A 184 9.31 -14.19 0.19
C THR A 184 8.14 -15.07 0.60
N PHE A 185 7.30 -15.42 -0.34
CA PHE A 185 6.20 -16.33 -0.07
C PHE A 185 5.85 -17.21 -1.29
N GLN A 186 5.16 -18.31 -0.99
CA GLN A 186 4.40 -19.11 -1.95
C GLN A 186 2.96 -19.17 -1.45
N ALA A 187 2.01 -19.03 -2.34
CA ALA A 187 0.60 -19.07 -1.96
C ALA A 187 -0.26 -19.74 -3.04
N GLU A 188 -1.35 -20.32 -2.60
CA GLU A 188 -2.45 -20.77 -3.43
C GLU A 188 -3.75 -20.25 -2.84
N GLY A 189 -4.70 -19.88 -3.69
CA GLY A 189 -5.98 -19.36 -3.23
C GLY A 189 -6.90 -19.02 -4.38
N VAL A 190 -7.86 -18.16 -4.09
CA VAL A 190 -8.75 -17.54 -5.07
C VAL A 190 -8.58 -16.04 -5.01
N LEU A 191 -8.61 -15.40 -6.18
CA LEU A 191 -8.53 -13.94 -6.25
C LEU A 191 -9.92 -13.36 -6.03
N ALA A 192 -10.05 -12.43 -5.10
CA ALA A 192 -11.26 -11.66 -4.83
C ALA A 192 -10.95 -10.16 -4.91
N TYR A 193 -11.97 -9.33 -5.00
CA TYR A 193 -11.84 -7.90 -4.82
C TYR A 193 -12.56 -7.50 -3.52
N ALA A 194 -11.86 -6.86 -2.60
CA ALA A 194 -12.43 -6.41 -1.35
C ALA A 194 -11.69 -5.17 -0.83
N TYR A 195 -12.42 -4.26 -0.19
CA TYR A 195 -11.87 -3.05 0.45
C TYR A 195 -11.00 -2.16 -0.46
N GLY A 196 -11.25 -2.20 -1.77
CA GLY A 196 -10.54 -1.36 -2.74
C GLY A 196 -9.28 -2.01 -3.32
N ALA A 197 -9.06 -3.30 -3.11
CA ALA A 197 -7.90 -4.03 -3.63
C ALA A 197 -8.23 -5.45 -4.08
N TYR A 198 -7.47 -5.96 -5.06
CA TYR A 198 -7.48 -7.39 -5.35
C TYR A 198 -6.74 -8.14 -4.26
N GLN A 199 -7.39 -9.14 -3.69
CA GLN A 199 -6.91 -9.93 -2.57
C GLN A 199 -6.82 -11.40 -2.94
N LEU A 200 -5.67 -12.02 -2.72
CA LEU A 200 -5.54 -13.48 -2.77
C LEU A 200 -6.00 -14.06 -1.43
N TRP A 201 -7.22 -14.58 -1.38
CA TRP A 201 -7.76 -15.31 -0.25
C TRP A 201 -7.15 -16.71 -0.23
N THR A 202 -6.23 -16.93 0.70
CA THR A 202 -5.34 -18.08 0.61
C THR A 202 -5.97 -19.35 1.13
N THR A 203 -5.81 -20.45 0.38
CA THR A 203 -6.05 -21.83 0.82
C THR A 203 -4.77 -22.48 1.36
N ASN A 204 -3.62 -22.03 0.88
CA ASN A 204 -2.29 -22.40 1.38
C ASN A 204 -1.38 -21.18 1.30
N LEU A 205 -0.56 -20.97 2.35
CA LEU A 205 0.41 -19.87 2.42
C LEU A 205 1.66 -20.32 3.13
N GLU A 206 2.75 -20.34 2.42
CA GLU A 206 4.08 -20.54 2.95
C GLU A 206 4.86 -19.23 2.81
N SER A 207 5.31 -18.67 3.91
CA SER A 207 6.21 -17.53 3.89
C SER A 207 7.54 -17.93 4.50
N GLY A 208 8.59 -17.60 3.82
CA GLY A 208 9.97 -17.90 4.20
C GLY A 208 10.83 -16.68 4.02
N GLY A 209 12.03 -16.78 4.56
CA GLY A 209 13.02 -15.72 4.47
C GLY A 209 12.94 -14.74 5.64
N GLU A 210 14.10 -14.27 6.04
CA GLU A 210 14.19 -13.08 6.88
C GLU A 210 13.67 -11.91 6.05
N SER A 211 12.92 -11.02 6.70
CA SER A 211 12.64 -9.69 6.12
C SER A 211 13.94 -9.15 5.54
N THR A 212 13.93 -8.73 4.28
CA THR A 212 15.13 -8.16 3.68
C THR A 212 15.68 -7.11 4.63
N PRO A 213 16.91 -7.25 5.14
CA PRO A 213 17.45 -6.27 6.06
C PRO A 213 17.38 -4.90 5.39
N PHE A 214 16.99 -3.89 6.15
CA PHE A 214 16.95 -2.53 5.66
C PHE A 214 18.26 -2.19 4.96
N ARG A 215 18.21 -1.79 3.69
CA ARG A 215 19.37 -1.21 3.05
C ARG A 215 19.49 0.21 3.54
N SER A 216 20.50 0.46 4.36
CA SER A 216 20.88 1.82 4.70
C SER A 216 21.30 2.57 3.44
N VAL A 217 21.14 3.88 3.46
CA VAL A 217 21.78 4.76 2.47
C VAL A 217 23.31 4.52 2.52
N ARG A 218 24.00 4.83 1.43
CA ARG A 218 25.47 4.74 1.43
C ARG A 218 26.07 5.63 2.51
N SER A 219 27.21 5.24 3.02
CA SER A 219 27.96 6.10 3.94
C SER A 219 28.35 7.41 3.25
N ARG A 220 28.29 8.49 4.02
CA ARG A 220 28.71 9.83 3.58
C ARG A 220 30.19 9.85 3.25
N GLY A 221 30.53 10.44 2.10
CA GLY A 221 31.92 10.73 1.75
C GLY A 221 32.47 11.98 2.43
N GLY A 222 33.79 12.18 2.37
CA GLY A 222 34.40 13.41 2.85
C GLY A 222 33.92 14.63 2.03
N GLY A 223 33.52 15.71 2.70
CA GLY A 223 33.02 16.92 2.04
C GLY A 223 31.57 16.85 1.52
N GLU A 224 30.86 15.78 1.81
CA GLU A 224 29.42 15.66 1.53
C GLU A 224 28.59 16.07 2.74
N ILE A 225 27.40 16.60 2.50
CA ILE A 225 26.30 16.67 3.47
C ILE A 225 25.18 15.79 2.99
N THR A 226 24.33 15.34 3.91
CA THR A 226 23.17 14.56 3.58
C THR A 226 21.90 15.29 3.98
N ILE A 227 20.97 15.36 3.03
CA ILE A 227 19.62 15.89 3.26
C ILE A 227 18.66 14.74 3.02
N GLY A 228 17.78 14.50 3.97
CA GLY A 228 16.76 13.46 3.89
C GLY A 228 15.36 14.04 3.95
N THR A 229 14.38 13.21 3.60
CA THR A 229 12.96 13.49 3.84
C THR A 229 12.29 12.24 4.38
N GLN A 230 11.33 12.43 5.29
CA GLN A 230 10.61 11.33 5.93
C GLN A 230 9.20 11.76 6.32
N ASN A 231 8.19 11.13 5.73
CA ASN A 231 6.83 11.22 6.24
C ASN A 231 6.74 10.41 7.54
N LEU A 232 6.25 11.02 8.62
CA LEU A 232 6.16 10.45 9.97
C LEU A 232 4.80 9.80 10.26
N TRP A 233 3.90 9.80 9.26
CA TRP A 233 2.57 9.20 9.34
C TRP A 233 1.81 9.59 10.60
N ARG A 234 1.37 10.86 10.66
CA ARG A 234 0.55 11.40 11.76
C ARG A 234 1.19 11.17 13.15
N LEU A 235 2.51 11.40 13.26
CA LEU A 235 3.23 11.28 14.53
C LEU A 235 2.70 12.31 15.53
N GLY A 236 2.33 11.87 16.73
CA GLY A 236 1.73 12.72 17.77
C GLY A 236 0.22 12.84 17.68
N VAL A 237 -0.41 12.59 16.53
CA VAL A 237 -1.88 12.66 16.41
C VAL A 237 -2.52 11.49 17.18
N PRO A 238 -3.52 11.74 18.04
CA PRO A 238 -4.22 10.69 18.78
C PRO A 238 -4.96 9.70 17.85
N GLY A 239 -5.15 8.47 18.30
CA GLY A 239 -6.02 7.48 17.65
C GLY A 239 -5.30 6.42 16.80
N GLY A 240 -3.97 6.41 16.77
CA GLY A 240 -3.20 5.35 16.09
C GLY A 240 -3.18 4.04 16.86
N ASP A 241 -3.18 2.90 16.14
CA ASP A 241 -3.17 1.54 16.73
C ASP A 241 -1.84 1.16 17.38
N VAL A 242 -0.76 1.89 17.08
CA VAL A 242 0.58 1.65 17.61
C VAL A 242 0.92 2.69 18.68
N PRO A 243 1.34 2.29 19.88
CA PRO A 243 1.76 3.22 20.93
C PRO A 243 2.84 4.18 20.42
N GLN A 244 2.73 5.46 20.78
CA GLN A 244 3.68 6.50 20.34
C GLN A 244 5.14 6.15 20.73
N SER A 245 5.37 5.57 21.89
CA SER A 245 6.73 5.13 22.31
C SER A 245 7.35 4.14 21.32
N ILE A 246 6.58 3.18 20.82
CA ILE A 246 7.06 2.21 19.81
C ILE A 246 7.32 2.93 18.48
N ARG A 247 6.50 3.91 18.11
CA ARG A 247 6.70 4.71 16.91
C ARG A 247 7.99 5.52 17.00
N PHE A 248 8.25 6.19 18.13
CA PHE A 248 9.48 6.93 18.36
C PHE A 248 10.71 6.03 18.25
N GLU A 249 10.70 4.84 18.87
CA GLU A 249 11.81 3.87 18.76
C GLU A 249 12.08 3.45 17.31
N LYS A 250 11.02 3.12 16.57
CA LYS A 250 11.13 2.71 15.15
C LYS A 250 11.64 3.86 14.27
N LEU A 251 11.12 5.07 14.43
CA LEU A 251 11.55 6.25 13.68
C LEU A 251 12.98 6.64 14.02
N SER A 252 13.34 6.65 15.29
CA SER A 252 14.71 6.88 15.73
C SER A 252 15.69 5.90 15.08
N ARG A 253 15.36 4.60 15.10
CA ARG A 253 16.19 3.58 14.44
C ARG A 253 16.26 3.80 12.93
N GLN A 254 15.15 4.14 12.26
CA GLN A 254 15.13 4.41 10.84
C GLN A 254 16.01 5.61 10.48
N ILE A 255 15.88 6.72 11.20
CA ILE A 255 16.66 7.94 10.97
C ILE A 255 18.15 7.67 11.17
N ARG A 256 18.54 7.00 12.25
CA ARG A 256 19.94 6.73 12.56
C ARG A 256 20.57 5.67 11.67
N VAL A 257 19.87 4.57 11.43
CA VAL A 257 20.46 3.37 10.79
C VAL A 257 20.18 3.31 9.31
N VAL A 258 18.95 3.63 8.87
CA VAL A 258 18.58 3.53 7.47
C VAL A 258 18.95 4.80 6.72
N LEU A 259 18.59 5.98 7.26
CA LEU A 259 18.90 7.28 6.63
C LEU A 259 20.32 7.78 6.96
N GLY A 260 21.05 7.10 7.86
CA GLY A 260 22.43 7.45 8.19
C GLY A 260 22.57 8.75 8.99
N ALA A 261 21.56 9.16 9.72
CA ALA A 261 21.51 10.39 10.50
C ALA A 261 21.89 11.64 9.68
N PRO A 262 21.05 12.02 8.69
CA PRO A 262 21.34 13.14 7.79
C PRO A 262 21.53 14.44 8.55
N GLU A 263 22.29 15.39 7.96
CA GLU A 263 22.51 16.71 8.55
C GLU A 263 21.23 17.53 8.61
N VAL A 264 20.37 17.40 7.60
CA VAL A 264 19.04 18.01 7.58
C VAL A 264 18.04 16.93 7.20
N LEU A 265 16.99 16.78 8.00
CA LEU A 265 15.87 15.90 7.72
C LEU A 265 14.59 16.74 7.66
N ALA A 266 14.00 16.87 6.47
CA ALA A 266 12.65 17.39 6.31
C ALA A 266 11.65 16.31 6.72
N VAL A 267 10.67 16.68 7.53
CA VAL A 267 9.63 15.75 8.00
C VAL A 267 8.25 16.23 7.62
N GLN A 268 7.34 15.30 7.40
CA GLN A 268 5.95 15.55 7.12
C GLN A 268 5.08 14.74 8.08
N GLU A 269 3.85 15.19 8.31
CA GLU A 269 2.86 14.54 9.16
C GLU A 269 3.28 14.37 10.61
N VAL A 270 3.69 15.46 11.21
CA VAL A 270 3.94 15.56 12.65
C VAL A 270 2.95 16.56 13.27
N ALA A 271 2.41 16.21 14.45
CA ALA A 271 1.33 16.98 15.06
C ALA A 271 1.76 18.37 15.53
N ASP A 272 2.95 18.50 16.10
CA ASP A 272 3.42 19.75 16.69
C ASP A 272 4.94 19.74 16.92
N LEU A 273 5.46 20.90 17.31
CA LEU A 273 6.88 21.06 17.61
C LEU A 273 7.33 20.25 18.85
N GLU A 274 6.47 20.04 19.84
CA GLU A 274 6.79 19.25 21.02
C GLU A 274 6.99 17.78 20.65
N THR A 275 6.10 17.22 19.87
CA THR A 275 6.24 15.85 19.29
C THR A 275 7.54 15.69 18.50
N LEU A 276 7.92 16.70 17.71
CA LEU A 276 9.14 16.64 16.94
C LEU A 276 10.39 16.73 17.84
N ARG A 277 10.32 17.50 18.92
CA ARG A 277 11.37 17.55 19.96
C ARG A 277 11.49 16.21 20.71
N ASP A 278 10.38 15.57 21.01
CA ASP A 278 10.37 14.24 21.63
C ASP A 278 11.04 13.19 20.74
N LEU A 279 10.82 13.26 19.42
CA LEU A 279 11.53 12.40 18.48
C LEU A 279 13.03 12.70 18.48
N ALA A 280 13.43 13.96 18.50
CA ALA A 280 14.84 14.35 18.61
C ALA A 280 15.48 13.84 19.92
N ALA A 281 14.76 13.96 21.03
CA ALA A 281 15.20 13.44 22.32
C ALA A 281 15.34 11.91 22.32
N GLN A 282 14.39 11.19 21.70
CA GLN A 282 14.49 9.74 21.56
C GLN A 282 15.71 9.34 20.73
N ILE A 283 16.02 10.07 19.66
CA ILE A 283 17.22 9.83 18.84
C ILE A 283 18.50 9.99 19.69
N GLU A 284 18.58 11.03 20.51
CA GLU A 284 19.73 11.28 21.41
C GLU A 284 19.83 10.21 22.50
N VAL A 285 18.71 9.76 23.07
CA VAL A 285 18.68 8.63 24.04
C VAL A 285 19.26 7.37 23.43
N ASP A 286 18.89 7.07 22.19
CA ASP A 286 19.32 5.86 21.48
C ASP A 286 20.78 5.94 20.97
N ASP A 287 21.27 7.15 20.63
CA ASP A 287 22.65 7.40 20.26
C ASP A 287 23.06 8.86 20.61
N ALA A 288 23.71 9.05 21.73
CA ALA A 288 24.13 10.37 22.22
C ALA A 288 25.08 11.15 21.28
N ARG A 289 25.59 10.51 20.22
CA ARG A 289 26.40 11.16 19.18
C ARG A 289 25.56 11.82 18.09
N VAL A 290 24.24 11.53 18.06
CA VAL A 290 23.31 12.04 17.08
C VAL A 290 22.29 12.94 17.78
N ARG A 291 22.46 14.25 17.60
CA ARG A 291 21.59 15.25 18.20
C ARG A 291 21.00 16.13 17.13
N TYR A 292 19.71 16.43 17.32
CA TYR A 292 18.94 17.28 16.41
C TYR A 292 18.26 18.42 17.16
N SER A 293 18.24 19.58 16.51
CA SER A 293 17.31 20.65 16.85
C SER A 293 16.06 20.52 15.97
N ALA A 294 14.90 20.68 16.56
CA ALA A 294 13.61 20.56 15.91
C ALA A 294 13.06 21.95 15.55
N TYR A 295 12.52 22.08 14.34
CA TYR A 295 11.89 23.30 13.82
C TYR A 295 10.56 22.92 13.15
N LEU A 296 9.50 23.61 13.51
CA LEU A 296 8.16 23.46 12.97
C LEU A 296 7.39 24.75 13.24
N GLU A 297 6.58 25.15 12.29
CA GLU A 297 5.53 26.15 12.46
C GLU A 297 4.20 25.51 12.07
N GLU A 298 3.17 25.70 12.91
CA GLU A 298 1.86 25.14 12.71
C GLU A 298 1.19 25.74 11.46
N GLY A 299 0.54 24.88 10.69
CA GLY A 299 -0.16 25.24 9.46
C GLY A 299 -1.66 25.40 9.65
N ASN A 300 -2.40 25.19 8.56
CA ASN A 300 -3.86 25.34 8.50
C ASN A 300 -4.61 24.02 8.44
N ASP A 301 -3.92 22.86 8.58
CA ASP A 301 -4.51 21.55 8.38
C ASP A 301 -5.40 21.12 9.55
N PHE A 302 -6.67 20.79 9.26
CA PHE A 302 -7.62 20.29 10.26
C PHE A 302 -7.26 18.92 10.84
N GLY A 303 -6.32 18.21 10.21
CA GLY A 303 -5.85 16.91 10.64
C GLY A 303 -4.72 17.00 11.67
N ASP A 304 -4.33 18.20 12.09
CA ASP A 304 -3.20 18.47 12.99
C ASP A 304 -1.93 17.77 12.51
N ILE A 305 -1.56 17.97 11.23
CA ILE A 305 -0.34 17.40 10.65
C ILE A 305 0.42 18.47 9.88
N ASP A 306 1.65 18.72 10.28
CA ASP A 306 2.48 19.77 9.74
C ASP A 306 3.77 19.24 9.12
N VAL A 307 4.55 20.18 8.55
CA VAL A 307 5.90 19.96 8.06
C VAL A 307 6.91 20.56 9.02
N GLY A 308 8.08 19.94 9.10
CA GLY A 308 9.13 20.40 10.00
C GLY A 308 10.51 19.99 9.55
N PHE A 309 11.51 20.36 10.34
CA PHE A 309 12.89 19.96 10.17
C PHE A 309 13.49 19.43 11.45
N LEU A 310 14.28 18.37 11.32
CA LEU A 310 15.32 18.00 12.27
C LEU A 310 16.66 18.40 11.68
N VAL A 311 17.37 19.33 12.33
CA VAL A 311 18.68 19.82 11.91
C VAL A 311 19.74 19.35 12.89
N LYS A 312 20.73 18.63 12.38
CA LYS A 312 21.78 18.03 13.22
C LYS A 312 22.64 19.08 13.90
N GLU A 313 23.02 18.82 15.13
CA GLU A 313 23.92 19.69 15.89
C GLU A 313 25.22 19.96 15.11
N GLY A 314 25.69 21.20 15.13
CA GLY A 314 26.88 21.64 14.40
C GLY A 314 26.57 22.25 13.02
N MET A 315 25.28 22.32 12.64
CA MET A 315 24.83 23.11 11.51
C MET A 315 24.39 24.50 11.98
N ASP A 316 24.78 25.55 11.28
CA ASP A 316 24.39 26.93 11.60
C ASP A 316 23.09 27.27 10.86
N VAL A 317 21.96 27.26 11.58
CA VAL A 317 20.66 27.65 11.04
C VAL A 317 20.59 29.18 10.98
N ILE A 318 20.34 29.73 9.77
CA ILE A 318 20.18 31.16 9.53
C ILE A 318 18.75 31.59 9.80
N SER A 319 17.79 30.90 9.19
CA SER A 319 16.37 31.16 9.36
C SER A 319 15.54 29.89 9.14
N VAL A 320 14.34 29.89 9.70
CA VAL A 320 13.25 28.96 9.39
C VAL A 320 11.99 29.79 9.25
N ASP A 321 11.39 29.79 8.07
CA ASP A 321 10.26 30.64 7.75
C ASP A 321 9.16 29.86 7.05
N GLN A 322 7.91 30.03 7.50
CA GLN A 322 6.75 29.47 6.82
C GLN A 322 6.29 30.41 5.70
N VAL A 323 6.03 29.86 4.53
CA VAL A 323 5.67 30.65 3.34
C VAL A 323 4.22 30.39 2.93
N GLY A 324 3.46 31.46 2.71
CA GLY A 324 2.10 31.39 2.20
C GLY A 324 1.04 30.93 3.20
N ALA A 325 1.31 30.99 4.51
CA ALA A 325 0.37 30.57 5.55
C ALA A 325 -0.97 31.32 5.50
N ASP A 326 -0.94 32.61 5.12
CA ASP A 326 -2.13 33.46 5.03
C ASP A 326 -2.70 33.56 3.60
N GLU A 327 -2.06 32.90 2.62
CA GLU A 327 -2.51 32.94 1.24
C GLU A 327 -3.85 32.24 1.08
N ARG A 328 -4.76 32.89 0.34
CA ARG A 328 -6.13 32.39 0.15
C ARG A 328 -6.54 32.44 -1.31
N PHE A 329 -7.40 31.49 -1.68
CA PHE A 329 -8.04 31.54 -2.96
C PHE A 329 -8.95 32.75 -3.08
N SER A 330 -8.91 33.44 -4.23
CA SER A 330 -9.68 34.67 -4.46
C SER A 330 -11.18 34.43 -4.68
N TRP A 331 -11.59 33.21 -4.98
CA TRP A 331 -12.98 32.88 -5.30
C TRP A 331 -13.81 32.47 -4.08
N ASP A 332 -13.25 31.85 -3.06
CA ASP A 332 -13.95 31.34 -1.89
C ASP A 332 -13.33 31.75 -0.54
N GLY A 333 -12.12 32.30 -0.56
CA GLY A 333 -11.42 32.73 0.64
C GLY A 333 -10.82 31.59 1.48
N THR A 334 -10.83 30.35 1.01
CA THR A 334 -10.16 29.23 1.66
C THR A 334 -8.64 29.36 1.60
N PHE A 335 -7.92 28.74 2.51
CA PHE A 335 -6.47 28.75 2.49
C PHE A 335 -5.92 28.06 1.25
N LEU A 336 -4.92 28.67 0.62
CA LEU A 336 -4.20 28.06 -0.51
C LEU A 336 -3.42 26.83 -0.08
N PHE A 337 -2.85 26.88 1.12
CA PHE A 337 -2.08 25.78 1.70
C PHE A 337 -2.69 25.34 3.02
N ASP A 338 -3.09 24.07 3.13
CA ASP A 338 -3.41 23.44 4.41
C ASP A 338 -2.13 23.29 5.24
N ARG A 339 -1.05 22.93 4.57
CA ARG A 339 0.29 22.74 5.12
C ARG A 339 1.27 23.65 4.37
N PRO A 340 1.41 24.89 4.82
CA PRO A 340 2.29 25.86 4.18
C PRO A 340 3.74 25.34 4.12
N PRO A 341 4.45 25.53 3.02
CA PRO A 341 5.86 25.16 2.91
C PRO A 341 6.70 25.81 4.01
N LEU A 342 7.58 25.03 4.64
CA LEU A 342 8.56 25.51 5.60
C LEU A 342 9.93 25.59 4.92
N VAL A 343 10.56 26.77 5.00
CA VAL A 343 11.84 27.08 4.36
C VAL A 343 12.94 27.18 5.41
N LEU A 344 13.96 26.36 5.29
CA LEU A 344 15.14 26.37 6.13
C LEU A 344 16.31 26.92 5.35
N GLU A 345 16.98 27.94 5.90
CA GLU A 345 18.30 28.37 5.45
C GLU A 345 19.38 27.94 6.44
N VAL A 346 20.40 27.23 5.95
CA VAL A 346 21.44 26.66 6.80
C VAL A 346 22.81 26.81 6.15
N LEU A 347 23.83 27.16 6.95
CA LEU A 347 25.22 27.18 6.50
C LEU A 347 25.84 25.80 6.63
N LEU A 348 26.66 25.44 5.65
CA LEU A 348 27.36 24.16 5.64
C LEU A 348 28.69 24.29 6.35
N PRO A 349 28.95 23.48 7.42
CA PRO A 349 30.21 23.54 8.13
C PRO A 349 31.38 23.09 7.24
N GLY A 350 32.49 23.83 7.30
CA GLY A 350 33.76 23.46 6.65
C GLY A 350 33.86 23.73 5.15
N ILE A 351 32.94 24.48 4.56
CA ILE A 351 33.02 24.91 3.16
C ILE A 351 33.22 26.42 3.16
N GLU A 352 34.47 26.86 2.97
CA GLU A 352 34.80 28.27 2.87
C GLU A 352 34.13 28.91 1.61
N GLY A 353 33.37 29.98 1.81
CA GLY A 353 32.81 30.80 0.75
C GLY A 353 31.54 30.32 0.10
N LEU A 354 30.87 29.27 0.62
CA LEU A 354 29.55 28.90 0.19
C LEU A 354 28.48 29.74 0.89
N ALA A 355 27.59 30.29 0.09
CA ALA A 355 26.28 30.74 0.56
C ALA A 355 25.54 29.58 1.20
N GLY A 356 24.62 29.87 2.12
CA GLY A 356 23.79 28.85 2.77
C GLY A 356 23.05 27.95 1.78
N VAL A 357 22.61 26.80 2.22
CA VAL A 357 21.70 25.95 1.48
C VAL A 357 20.28 26.24 1.96
N THR A 358 19.37 26.43 1.00
CA THR A 358 17.94 26.54 1.28
C THR A 358 17.27 25.20 1.05
N VAL A 359 16.57 24.69 2.06
CA VAL A 359 15.78 23.47 1.99
C VAL A 359 14.32 23.82 2.19
N VAL A 360 13.45 23.38 1.29
CA VAL A 360 12.01 23.63 1.37
C VAL A 360 11.31 22.31 1.66
N ALA A 361 10.66 22.21 2.83
CA ALA A 361 9.79 21.10 3.17
C ALA A 361 8.38 21.40 2.66
N VAL A 362 7.83 20.44 1.89
CA VAL A 362 6.47 20.53 1.35
C VAL A 362 5.72 19.24 1.67
N HIS A 363 4.41 19.36 1.85
CA HIS A 363 3.50 18.23 1.95
C HIS A 363 2.26 18.56 1.12
N LEU A 364 2.19 17.99 -0.07
CA LEU A 364 1.08 18.20 -0.98
C LEU A 364 -0.19 17.53 -0.48
N ARG A 365 -1.35 17.98 -0.98
CA ARG A 365 -2.63 17.30 -0.73
C ARG A 365 -2.60 15.89 -1.30
N SER A 366 -3.36 15.00 -0.65
CA SER A 366 -3.68 13.68 -1.20
C SER A 366 -4.36 13.85 -2.56
N LEU A 367 -4.11 12.93 -3.48
CA LEU A 367 -4.83 12.87 -4.76
C LEU A 367 -6.25 12.29 -4.61
N SER A 368 -6.65 11.86 -3.41
CA SER A 368 -8.00 11.38 -3.15
C SER A 368 -9.02 12.47 -3.46
N GLY A 369 -9.99 12.16 -4.32
CA GLY A 369 -11.03 13.10 -4.75
C GLY A 369 -10.56 14.15 -5.77
N ILE A 370 -9.36 14.03 -6.36
CA ILE A 370 -8.86 15.02 -7.32
C ILE A 370 -9.72 15.12 -8.59
N ASP A 371 -10.41 14.04 -8.93
CA ASP A 371 -11.32 13.96 -10.10
C ASP A 371 -12.79 14.18 -9.71
N ASP A 372 -13.09 14.39 -8.43
CA ASP A 372 -14.45 14.68 -8.00
C ASP A 372 -14.85 16.07 -8.52
N PRO A 373 -15.98 16.20 -9.22
CA PRO A 373 -16.47 17.52 -9.62
C PRO A 373 -16.88 18.31 -8.38
N GLU A 374 -16.25 19.47 -8.17
CA GLU A 374 -16.67 20.44 -7.15
C GLU A 374 -18.06 21.05 -7.45
#